data_77d63dcee66e1caddfb96c8ac2b37ce9
#
_entry.id   77d63dcee66e1caddfb96c8ac2b37ce9
#
_cell.length_a   1.000
_cell.length_b   1.000
_cell.length_c   1.000
_cell.angle_alpha   90.00
_cell.angle_beta   90.00
_cell.angle_gamma   90.00
#
_symmetry.space_group_name_H-M   'P 1'
#
loop_
_entity.id
_entity.type
_entity.pdbx_description
1 polymer ?
#
loop_
_entity_poly.entity_id
_entity_poly.type
_entity_poly.pdbx_seq_one_letter_code
_entity_poly.pdbx_strand_id
1 'polypeptide(L)'
;MSAVPNLPEPIHQNGTLEHDLDAVLDQALPKTKRIDSPTQAGFSTASSNNASSTGFKLHDTVIENQRPLKVIVVGAGYSGIYHGIRIPERLRNVDLTIYDKNAGVGGTWFENRYPGCACDIPSHSYQYSFNPNPNWSSMYSPAPEIQAYLASTVKKYSVDRFIKLQHEIKSCNWDANTSKWKVKVKKLDTDEEFEDTSDVLIMARGGLNHIAWPQIDGLRSFKGEIMHSAAWNQDYDFTNKRIGIIGSGSSAIQIIPSLQRLPKTQLSCFIRSRTWISPPFGQAIQDELGMDGFTFSEEQRKKFQSDPDHFHAFRMKLEEGGNEIHALTIKGTEMQKGAQKHFEENMKQRLAKKPEIYEWIKPDFAPGCRRLTPGPGFLEALVEDNVSFIRDRIARIEDKGIVTEDGKLHSIDVLVCATGFHTGAPPPFPVTGIDGKELTQHWDQRATSYLSLATDAFPNLFMMLGPNSAIGSGSLTMMIESVGDYVIKCIRKIQKENIYSMVVKSSRVADFLAYSDAYFKNTVFMDECKSWYRKGDIVTGLWPGSTLHCIEALRSPRWEDFEYGYAEEVNQMAWLGNGWSTNQLEGRDLAFYLMPQFQQVPVSPLPEDNGEFKIRAWSQ
;
A
#
# COMPACT_ATOMS: atom_id res chain seq x y z
N MET A 1 45.27 20.50 26.59
CA MET A 1 44.58 21.36 27.57
C MET A 1 44.19 22.66 26.89
N SER A 2 42.97 22.78 26.44
CA SER A 2 42.32 24.06 26.13
C SER A 2 40.80 23.79 26.14
N ALA A 3 40.10 24.56 26.94
CA ALA A 3 38.74 24.38 27.36
C ALA A 3 37.75 24.65 26.24
N VAL A 4 36.72 23.81 26.16
CA VAL A 4 35.50 24.02 25.38
C VAL A 4 34.51 24.78 26.29
N PRO A 5 33.84 25.85 25.83
CA PRO A 5 32.84 26.53 26.62
C PRO A 5 31.52 25.73 26.65
N ASN A 6 30.93 25.61 27.83
CA ASN A 6 29.64 24.99 28.10
C ASN A 6 28.50 25.75 27.42
N LEU A 7 27.60 25.01 26.81
CA LEU A 7 26.26 25.48 26.40
C LEU A 7 25.34 25.47 27.63
N PRO A 8 24.43 26.41 27.80
CA PRO A 8 23.50 26.46 28.91
C PRO A 8 22.33 25.48 28.73
N GLU A 9 21.91 24.88 29.85
CA GLU A 9 20.74 23.99 29.95
C GLU A 9 19.41 24.69 29.63
N PRO A 10 18.41 23.95 29.15
CA PRO A 10 17.08 24.53 28.89
C PRO A 10 16.30 24.73 30.19
N ILE A 11 15.84 25.94 30.40
CA ILE A 11 14.94 26.31 31.49
C ILE A 11 13.51 25.99 31.10
N HIS A 12 12.88 25.04 31.83
CA HIS A 12 11.43 24.86 31.86
C HIS A 12 10.78 25.95 32.71
N GLN A 13 10.00 26.85 32.12
CA GLN A 13 8.92 27.55 32.82
C GLN A 13 7.74 27.83 31.89
N ASN A 14 6.56 27.42 32.33
CA ASN A 14 5.26 27.78 31.80
C ASN A 14 5.00 29.28 31.96
N GLY A 15 4.60 29.94 30.90
CA GLY A 15 4.14 31.31 30.97
C GLY A 15 3.98 31.93 29.58
N THR A 16 2.78 32.34 29.27
CA THR A 16 2.35 33.12 28.11
C THR A 16 3.35 34.18 27.70
N LEU A 17 3.95 34.03 26.52
CA LEU A 17 4.83 35.02 25.86
C LEU A 17 4.44 35.13 24.38
N GLU A 18 3.26 35.71 24.12
CA GLU A 18 2.85 36.09 22.76
C GLU A 18 3.07 37.57 22.42
N HIS A 19 3.67 38.36 23.32
CA HIS A 19 3.75 39.82 23.12
C HIS A 19 5.16 40.46 23.01
N ASP A 20 6.23 39.68 23.10
CA ASP A 20 7.58 40.30 23.10
C ASP A 20 8.50 39.93 21.92
N LEU A 21 8.11 39.04 21.02
CA LEU A 21 8.95 38.68 19.87
C LEU A 21 8.95 39.74 18.77
N ASP A 22 7.89 40.49 18.60
CA ASP A 22 7.81 41.57 17.61
C ASP A 22 8.66 42.78 17.99
N ALA A 23 8.87 43.05 19.28
CA ALA A 23 9.69 44.18 19.76
C ALA A 23 11.19 43.94 19.64
N VAL A 24 11.65 42.68 19.63
CA VAL A 24 13.07 42.34 19.52
C VAL A 24 13.51 42.26 18.05
N LEU A 25 12.61 41.90 17.15
CA LEU A 25 12.88 41.83 15.71
C LEU A 25 12.97 43.22 15.04
N ASP A 26 12.30 44.21 15.59
CA ASP A 26 12.33 45.60 15.05
C ASP A 26 13.64 46.37 15.33
N GLN A 27 14.50 45.85 16.22
CA GLN A 27 15.78 46.53 16.56
C GLN A 27 17.02 45.95 15.86
N ALA A 28 16.91 44.79 15.20
CA ALA A 28 18.07 44.06 14.67
C ALA A 28 18.27 44.12 13.15
N LEU A 29 17.32 44.65 12.39
CA LEU A 29 17.43 44.73 10.94
C LEU A 29 17.34 46.19 10.43
N PRO A 30 18.22 46.61 9.51
CA PRO A 30 18.05 47.90 8.85
C PRO A 30 16.72 47.86 8.08
N LYS A 31 15.89 48.89 8.30
CA LYS A 31 14.61 49.06 7.60
C LYS A 31 14.86 49.10 6.08
N THR A 32 14.78 47.95 5.45
CA THR A 32 14.64 47.90 3.99
C THR A 32 13.28 48.53 3.66
N LYS A 33 13.29 49.55 2.82
CA LYS A 33 12.09 50.14 2.27
C LYS A 33 11.23 48.99 1.72
N ARG A 34 10.03 48.84 2.27
CA ARG A 34 8.99 48.04 1.61
C ARG A 34 8.85 48.61 0.19
N ILE A 35 9.22 47.82 -0.77
CA ILE A 35 8.79 48.08 -2.16
C ILE A 35 7.31 47.83 -2.12
N ASP A 36 6.52 48.88 -2.30
CA ASP A 36 5.08 48.78 -2.43
C ASP A 36 4.78 47.69 -3.46
N SER A 37 3.92 46.76 -3.08
CA SER A 37 3.45 45.74 -4.01
C SER A 37 3.08 46.42 -5.33
N PRO A 38 3.57 45.96 -6.48
CA PRO A 38 3.15 46.56 -7.73
C PRO A 38 1.65 46.29 -7.86
N THR A 39 0.85 47.30 -7.51
CA THR A 39 -0.49 47.43 -8.03
C THR A 39 -0.38 47.16 -9.51
N GLN A 40 -1.19 46.25 -10.04
CA GLN A 40 -1.31 45.86 -11.44
C GLN A 40 -0.85 47.00 -12.37
N ALA A 41 0.47 47.15 -12.50
CA ALA A 41 1.00 47.98 -13.56
C ALA A 41 0.86 47.15 -14.82
N GLY A 42 -0.24 47.35 -15.49
CA GLY A 42 -0.43 46.79 -16.82
C GLY A 42 0.82 47.11 -17.62
N PHE A 43 1.44 46.07 -18.18
CA PHE A 43 2.45 46.26 -19.19
C PHE A 43 1.83 47.04 -20.33
N SER A 44 2.09 48.37 -20.35
CA SER A 44 1.78 49.18 -21.49
C SER A 44 2.58 48.64 -22.66
N THR A 45 1.92 47.98 -23.59
CA THR A 45 2.50 47.59 -24.87
C THR A 45 2.85 48.84 -25.62
N ALA A 46 4.09 49.32 -25.52
CA ALA A 46 4.62 50.23 -26.50
C ALA A 46 4.61 49.50 -27.86
N SER A 47 3.73 49.92 -28.75
CA SER A 47 3.68 49.40 -30.11
C SER A 47 4.96 49.84 -30.84
N SER A 48 5.93 48.94 -30.94
CA SER A 48 6.98 49.04 -31.94
C SER A 48 6.60 48.12 -33.11
N ASN A 49 6.12 48.71 -34.17
CA ASN A 49 6.04 48.04 -35.47
C ASN A 49 7.45 47.68 -35.93
N ASN A 50 7.73 46.37 -36.01
CA ASN A 50 8.58 45.66 -36.94
C ASN A 50 9.25 44.48 -36.26
N ALA A 51 8.74 43.30 -36.47
CA ALA A 51 9.49 42.06 -36.70
C ALA A 51 8.50 40.90 -36.75
N SER A 52 8.74 39.93 -37.56
CA SER A 52 8.00 38.67 -37.66
C SER A 52 7.75 38.08 -36.27
N SER A 53 6.57 38.33 -35.71
CA SER A 53 6.21 37.77 -34.41
C SER A 53 6.03 36.27 -34.58
N THR A 54 6.80 35.51 -33.86
CA THR A 54 6.59 34.07 -33.64
C THR A 54 5.30 33.83 -32.86
N GLY A 55 4.32 34.63 -32.91
CA GLY A 55 3.00 34.45 -32.31
C GLY A 55 2.92 34.04 -30.82
N PHE A 56 4.05 33.73 -30.19
CA PHE A 56 4.08 33.27 -28.79
C PHE A 56 3.93 34.43 -27.83
N LYS A 57 2.93 34.34 -26.95
CA LYS A 57 2.68 35.30 -25.87
C LYS A 57 3.02 34.63 -24.53
N LEU A 58 3.80 35.32 -23.70
CA LEU A 58 4.09 34.83 -22.34
C LEU A 58 2.78 34.65 -21.55
N HIS A 59 2.73 33.57 -20.79
CA HIS A 59 1.63 33.36 -19.86
C HIS A 59 1.74 34.33 -18.67
N ASP A 60 0.59 34.71 -18.13
CA ASP A 60 0.51 35.60 -16.96
C ASP A 60 0.69 34.85 -15.61
N THR A 61 1.26 33.65 -15.68
CA THR A 61 1.49 32.78 -14.53
C THR A 61 2.97 32.73 -14.20
N VAL A 62 3.28 32.49 -12.94
CA VAL A 62 4.68 32.24 -12.49
C VAL A 62 5.14 30.85 -12.89
N ILE A 63 6.46 30.60 -12.83
CA ILE A 63 7.07 29.30 -13.16
C ILE A 63 6.47 28.12 -12.36
N GLU A 64 6.09 28.33 -11.10
CA GLU A 64 5.41 27.32 -10.27
C GLU A 64 3.88 27.42 -10.42
N ASN A 65 3.39 27.29 -11.66
CA ASN A 65 1.96 27.30 -11.95
C ASN A 65 1.22 26.28 -11.08
N GLN A 66 0.15 26.76 -10.43
CA GLN A 66 -0.73 25.99 -9.55
C GLN A 66 -2.17 26.02 -10.09
N ARG A 67 -2.34 25.73 -11.39
CA ARG A 67 -3.68 25.68 -11.97
C ARG A 67 -4.60 24.75 -11.18
N PRO A 68 -5.91 25.03 -11.08
CA PRO A 68 -6.85 24.14 -10.44
C PRO A 68 -6.81 22.74 -11.05
N LEU A 69 -6.74 21.72 -10.20
CA LEU A 69 -6.87 20.32 -10.59
C LEU A 69 -7.90 19.65 -9.69
N LYS A 70 -8.68 18.74 -10.27
CA LYS A 70 -9.52 17.83 -9.50
C LYS A 70 -8.95 16.43 -9.54
N VAL A 71 -8.79 15.83 -8.36
CA VAL A 71 -8.25 14.48 -8.19
C VAL A 71 -9.28 13.61 -7.47
N ILE A 72 -9.65 12.50 -8.09
CA ILE A 72 -10.49 11.47 -7.45
C ILE A 72 -9.62 10.28 -7.10
N VAL A 73 -9.75 9.82 -5.85
CA VAL A 73 -9.12 8.59 -5.33
C VAL A 73 -10.21 7.57 -5.02
N VAL A 74 -10.03 6.34 -5.49
CA VAL A 74 -10.98 5.24 -5.26
C VAL A 74 -10.47 4.32 -4.17
N GLY A 75 -11.04 4.41 -2.99
CA GLY A 75 -10.72 3.61 -1.80
C GLY A 75 -10.06 4.41 -0.68
N ALA A 76 -10.52 4.21 0.56
CA ALA A 76 -10.02 4.84 1.80
C ALA A 76 -9.27 3.84 2.72
N GLY A 77 -8.51 2.92 2.11
CA GLY A 77 -7.52 2.08 2.79
C GLY A 77 -6.16 2.80 2.93
N TYR A 78 -5.08 2.06 3.23
CA TYR A 78 -3.73 2.61 3.35
C TYR A 78 -3.35 3.56 2.20
N SER A 79 -3.56 3.14 0.96
CA SER A 79 -3.19 3.93 -0.22
C SER A 79 -3.99 5.23 -0.36
N GLY A 80 -5.31 5.18 -0.14
CA GLY A 80 -6.16 6.37 -0.24
C GLY A 80 -5.90 7.37 0.88
N ILE A 81 -5.72 6.89 2.11
CA ILE A 81 -5.36 7.73 3.25
C ILE A 81 -4.00 8.41 3.01
N TYR A 82 -3.01 7.67 2.44
CA TYR A 82 -1.72 8.24 2.05
C TYR A 82 -1.88 9.46 1.13
N HIS A 83 -2.69 9.33 0.08
CA HIS A 83 -2.96 10.44 -0.85
C HIS A 83 -3.72 11.58 -0.17
N GLY A 84 -4.65 11.26 0.72
CA GLY A 84 -5.37 12.26 1.53
C GLY A 84 -4.45 13.10 2.43
N ILE A 85 -3.31 12.55 2.83
CA ILE A 85 -2.27 13.25 3.61
C ILE A 85 -1.33 14.02 2.68
N ARG A 86 -0.73 13.33 1.70
CA ARG A 86 0.42 13.86 0.95
C ARG A 86 0.03 14.82 -0.17
N ILE A 87 -1.15 14.69 -0.78
CA ILE A 87 -1.61 15.64 -1.80
C ILE A 87 -1.75 17.05 -1.23
N PRO A 88 -2.54 17.30 -0.16
CA PRO A 88 -2.67 18.64 0.39
C PRO A 88 -1.38 19.17 1.05
N GLU A 89 -0.50 18.29 1.50
CA GLU A 89 0.80 18.66 2.06
C GLU A 89 1.76 19.20 0.98
N ARG A 90 1.76 18.61 -0.20
CA ARG A 90 2.76 18.87 -1.25
C ARG A 90 2.25 19.63 -2.47
N LEU A 91 0.96 19.66 -2.69
CA LEU A 91 0.31 20.35 -3.81
C LEU A 91 -0.61 21.44 -3.29
N ARG A 92 -0.87 22.44 -4.13
CA ARG A 92 -1.81 23.52 -3.86
C ARG A 92 -2.87 23.54 -4.96
N ASN A 93 -4.02 24.12 -4.65
CA ASN A 93 -5.12 24.30 -5.60
C ASN A 93 -5.60 22.98 -6.22
N VAL A 94 -5.67 21.92 -5.40
CA VAL A 94 -6.17 20.61 -5.78
C VAL A 94 -7.48 20.33 -5.04
N ASP A 95 -8.56 20.14 -5.79
CA ASP A 95 -9.83 19.61 -5.29
C ASP A 95 -9.72 18.10 -5.19
N LEU A 96 -9.61 17.58 -3.97
CA LEU A 96 -9.40 16.16 -3.68
C LEU A 96 -10.69 15.53 -3.16
N THR A 97 -11.11 14.43 -3.77
CA THR A 97 -12.19 13.58 -3.26
C THR A 97 -11.75 12.13 -3.19
N ILE A 98 -12.01 11.45 -2.06
CA ILE A 98 -11.73 10.03 -1.84
C ILE A 98 -13.06 9.31 -1.65
N TYR A 99 -13.44 8.47 -2.61
CA TYR A 99 -14.66 7.66 -2.54
C TYR A 99 -14.36 6.28 -1.98
N ASP A 100 -15.15 5.83 -1.00
CA ASP A 100 -15.11 4.44 -0.51
C ASP A 100 -16.53 3.88 -0.35
N LYS A 101 -16.73 2.64 -0.80
CA LYS A 101 -18.01 1.93 -0.69
C LYS A 101 -18.38 1.57 0.76
N ASN A 102 -17.40 1.46 1.65
CA ASN A 102 -17.59 1.06 3.04
C ASN A 102 -18.14 2.20 3.90
N ALA A 103 -18.74 1.84 5.02
CA ALA A 103 -19.22 2.79 6.02
C ALA A 103 -18.10 3.34 6.94
N GLY A 104 -16.86 2.90 6.74
CA GLY A 104 -15.71 3.32 7.53
C GLY A 104 -14.40 3.19 6.76
N VAL A 105 -13.37 3.88 7.25
CA VAL A 105 -12.03 3.86 6.69
C VAL A 105 -11.25 2.62 7.13
N GLY A 106 -10.25 2.24 6.34
CA GLY A 106 -9.33 1.15 6.70
C GLY A 106 -9.21 0.05 5.64
N GLY A 107 -10.09 0.03 4.62
CA GLY A 107 -10.07 -0.96 3.53
C GLY A 107 -10.08 -2.40 4.06
N THR A 108 -9.05 -3.18 3.77
CA THR A 108 -8.89 -4.58 4.24
C THR A 108 -9.15 -4.74 5.75
N TRP A 109 -8.70 -3.82 6.56
CA TRP A 109 -8.82 -3.88 8.02
C TRP A 109 -10.18 -3.43 8.56
N PHE A 110 -10.96 -2.77 7.75
CA PHE A 110 -12.38 -2.50 7.98
C PHE A 110 -13.26 -3.66 7.51
N GLU A 111 -12.94 -4.29 6.36
CA GLU A 111 -13.77 -5.33 5.75
C GLU A 111 -13.62 -6.70 6.42
N ASN A 112 -12.38 -7.10 6.80
CA ASN A 112 -12.13 -8.43 7.35
C ASN A 112 -12.32 -8.46 8.86
N ARG A 113 -13.34 -9.20 9.31
CA ARG A 113 -13.80 -9.23 10.71
C ARG A 113 -13.89 -10.64 11.30
N TYR A 114 -13.28 -11.63 10.61
CA TYR A 114 -13.25 -12.99 11.12
C TYR A 114 -12.38 -13.09 12.38
N PRO A 115 -12.68 -14.03 13.30
CA PRO A 115 -11.94 -14.20 14.54
C PRO A 115 -10.48 -14.59 14.26
N GLY A 116 -9.56 -13.93 14.95
CA GLY A 116 -8.12 -14.11 14.74
C GLY A 116 -7.54 -13.32 13.57
N CYS A 117 -8.33 -12.48 12.89
CA CYS A 117 -7.82 -11.61 11.81
C CYS A 117 -6.73 -10.68 12.34
N ALA A 118 -5.51 -10.84 11.82
CA ALA A 118 -4.34 -10.06 12.21
C ALA A 118 -3.40 -9.88 11.03
N CYS A 119 -2.49 -8.93 11.12
CA CYS A 119 -1.39 -8.83 10.17
C CYS A 119 -0.42 -10.01 10.37
N ASP A 120 0.19 -10.49 9.29
CA ASP A 120 1.22 -11.53 9.29
C ASP A 120 2.63 -10.93 9.10
N ILE A 121 2.74 -9.60 9.17
CA ILE A 121 3.97 -8.81 9.18
C ILE A 121 4.07 -8.10 10.54
N PRO A 122 5.27 -7.89 11.09
CA PRO A 122 5.44 -7.16 12.34
C PRO A 122 4.77 -5.78 12.31
N SER A 123 4.01 -5.47 13.35
CA SER A 123 3.16 -4.26 13.44
C SER A 123 3.92 -2.96 13.23
N HIS A 124 5.14 -2.88 13.78
CA HIS A 124 6.00 -1.70 13.68
C HIS A 124 6.64 -1.51 12.30
N SER A 125 6.52 -2.51 11.41
CA SER A 125 6.87 -2.44 10.00
C SER A 125 5.63 -2.16 9.13
N TYR A 126 4.43 -2.59 9.59
CA TYR A 126 3.17 -2.44 8.86
C TYR A 126 2.41 -1.16 9.25
N GLN A 127 3.08 -0.03 9.18
CA GLN A 127 2.57 1.31 9.49
C GLN A 127 3.20 2.35 8.56
N TYR A 128 2.65 3.56 8.51
CA TYR A 128 3.31 4.64 7.76
C TYR A 128 4.65 4.99 8.40
N SER A 129 5.66 5.21 7.54
CA SER A 129 7.01 5.56 7.98
C SER A 129 7.05 6.85 8.82
N PHE A 130 6.21 7.81 8.45
CA PHE A 130 6.09 9.14 9.05
C PHE A 130 5.08 9.25 10.19
N ASN A 131 4.29 8.20 10.46
CA ASN A 131 3.33 8.17 11.56
C ASN A 131 3.47 6.87 12.38
N PRO A 132 4.64 6.66 13.03
CA PRO A 132 4.88 5.45 13.80
C PRO A 132 4.01 5.40 15.06
N ASN A 133 3.52 4.21 15.39
CA ASN A 133 2.75 3.94 16.61
C ASN A 133 3.62 3.15 17.60
N PRO A 134 4.01 3.72 18.75
CA PRO A 134 4.77 3.02 19.79
C PRO A 134 3.91 2.07 20.63
N ASN A 135 2.59 2.09 20.45
CA ASN A 135 1.61 1.45 21.35
C ASN A 135 1.01 0.14 20.82
N TRP A 136 1.59 -0.44 19.74
CA TRP A 136 1.09 -1.73 19.28
C TRP A 136 1.04 -2.75 20.40
N SER A 137 -0.08 -3.45 20.53
CA SER A 137 -0.28 -4.45 21.59
C SER A 137 0.52 -5.73 21.36
N SER A 138 0.83 -6.03 20.10
CA SER A 138 1.45 -7.28 19.69
C SER A 138 2.38 -7.10 18.49
N MET A 139 3.34 -8.02 18.36
CA MET A 139 4.19 -8.15 17.15
C MET A 139 3.32 -8.33 15.88
N TYR A 140 2.17 -8.98 16.00
CA TYR A 140 1.19 -9.16 14.93
C TYR A 140 -0.15 -8.59 15.38
N SER A 141 -0.36 -7.32 15.09
CA SER A 141 -1.55 -6.60 15.58
C SER A 141 -2.83 -7.15 14.97
N PRO A 142 -3.90 -7.30 15.77
CA PRO A 142 -5.21 -7.70 15.29
C PRO A 142 -5.85 -6.62 14.40
N ALA A 143 -6.73 -7.05 13.49
CA ALA A 143 -7.39 -6.17 12.54
C ALA A 143 -8.07 -4.95 13.17
N PRO A 144 -8.78 -5.04 14.31
CA PRO A 144 -9.39 -3.87 14.95
C PRO A 144 -8.37 -2.80 15.38
N GLU A 145 -7.18 -3.22 15.83
CA GLU A 145 -6.12 -2.29 16.23
C GLU A 145 -5.51 -1.56 15.03
N ILE A 146 -5.31 -2.26 13.91
CA ILE A 146 -4.83 -1.66 12.67
C ILE A 146 -5.88 -0.71 12.09
N GLN A 147 -7.14 -1.09 12.14
CA GLN A 147 -8.24 -0.22 11.71
C GLN A 147 -8.31 1.05 12.58
N ALA A 148 -8.16 0.91 13.90
CA ALA A 148 -8.11 2.04 14.83
C ALA A 148 -6.90 2.96 14.55
N TYR A 149 -5.72 2.40 14.24
CA TYR A 149 -4.55 3.16 13.82
C TYR A 149 -4.83 3.98 12.54
N LEU A 150 -5.46 3.38 11.53
CA LEU A 150 -5.81 4.08 10.30
C LEU A 150 -6.85 5.18 10.54
N ALA A 151 -7.88 4.90 11.35
CA ALA A 151 -8.90 5.88 11.72
C ALA A 151 -8.30 7.05 12.50
N SER A 152 -7.38 6.78 13.43
CA SER A 152 -6.67 7.83 14.19
C SER A 152 -5.75 8.66 13.27
N THR A 153 -5.11 8.01 12.29
CA THR A 153 -4.29 8.68 11.27
C THR A 153 -5.14 9.63 10.42
N VAL A 154 -6.32 9.18 9.98
CA VAL A 154 -7.27 10.04 9.25
C VAL A 154 -7.61 11.30 10.05
N LYS A 155 -7.90 11.15 11.35
CA LYS A 155 -8.19 12.27 12.25
C LYS A 155 -6.99 13.18 12.46
N LYS A 156 -5.82 12.60 12.76
CA LYS A 156 -4.57 13.35 13.02
C LYS A 156 -4.20 14.28 11.86
N TYR A 157 -4.38 13.81 10.62
CA TYR A 157 -4.05 14.57 9.42
C TYR A 157 -5.26 15.24 8.75
N SER A 158 -6.45 15.21 9.40
CA SER A 158 -7.69 15.81 8.90
C SER A 158 -8.07 15.33 7.48
N VAL A 159 -7.84 14.05 7.19
CA VAL A 159 -8.14 13.45 5.87
C VAL A 159 -9.63 13.23 5.68
N ASP A 160 -10.40 13.11 6.76
CA ASP A 160 -11.85 12.91 6.77
C ASP A 160 -12.62 13.95 5.94
N ARG A 161 -12.12 15.18 5.84
CA ARG A 161 -12.71 16.24 5.00
C ARG A 161 -12.77 15.90 3.51
N PHE A 162 -11.93 14.98 3.04
CA PHE A 162 -11.88 14.55 1.63
C PHE A 162 -12.63 13.25 1.38
N ILE A 163 -12.95 12.48 2.43
CA ILE A 163 -13.50 11.13 2.31
C ILE A 163 -15.02 11.17 2.22
N LYS A 164 -15.55 10.46 1.23
CA LYS A 164 -16.97 10.17 1.02
C LYS A 164 -17.18 8.67 1.17
N LEU A 165 -17.63 8.26 2.37
CA LEU A 165 -17.97 6.86 2.67
C LEU A 165 -19.33 6.49 2.07
N GLN A 166 -19.59 5.19 1.93
CA GLN A 166 -20.81 4.64 1.33
C GLN A 166 -21.05 5.14 -0.12
N HIS A 167 -19.96 5.39 -0.84
CA HIS A 167 -19.97 5.82 -2.23
C HIS A 167 -19.26 4.79 -3.10
N GLU A 168 -20.01 4.06 -3.88
CA GLU A 168 -19.51 3.01 -4.77
C GLU A 168 -19.29 3.55 -6.18
N ILE A 169 -18.10 3.30 -6.74
CA ILE A 169 -17.81 3.62 -8.14
C ILE A 169 -18.47 2.59 -9.04
N LYS A 170 -19.23 3.07 -10.03
CA LYS A 170 -19.96 2.24 -11.00
C LYS A 170 -19.29 2.20 -12.37
N SER A 171 -18.63 3.28 -12.79
CA SER A 171 -17.81 3.32 -14.02
C SER A 171 -16.87 4.50 -14.02
N CYS A 172 -15.79 4.41 -14.81
CA CYS A 172 -14.85 5.50 -15.07
C CYS A 172 -14.58 5.57 -16.57
N ASN A 173 -14.89 6.70 -17.21
CA ASN A 173 -14.74 6.88 -18.64
C ASN A 173 -13.87 8.10 -18.95
N TRP A 174 -12.82 7.91 -19.74
CA TRP A 174 -12.00 9.02 -20.22
C TRP A 174 -12.73 9.80 -21.33
N ASP A 175 -12.93 11.09 -21.14
CA ASP A 175 -13.44 11.98 -22.16
C ASP A 175 -12.29 12.74 -22.81
N ALA A 176 -11.95 12.35 -24.02
CA ALA A 176 -10.84 12.96 -24.78
C ALA A 176 -11.11 14.44 -25.15
N ASN A 177 -12.37 14.85 -25.27
CA ASN A 177 -12.71 16.23 -25.63
C ASN A 177 -12.43 17.20 -24.49
N THR A 178 -12.65 16.77 -23.25
CA THR A 178 -12.41 17.59 -22.05
C THR A 178 -11.12 17.21 -21.32
N SER A 179 -10.45 16.13 -21.76
CA SER A 179 -9.31 15.53 -21.07
C SER A 179 -9.57 15.28 -19.59
N LYS A 180 -10.73 14.71 -19.28
CA LYS A 180 -11.17 14.40 -17.92
C LYS A 180 -11.76 13.00 -17.81
N TRP A 181 -11.64 12.44 -16.64
CA TRP A 181 -12.37 11.24 -16.24
C TRP A 181 -13.79 11.62 -15.84
N LYS A 182 -14.80 10.95 -16.42
CA LYS A 182 -16.19 10.92 -15.97
C LYS A 182 -16.37 9.71 -15.08
N VAL A 183 -16.69 9.95 -13.82
CA VAL A 183 -16.78 8.92 -12.78
C VAL A 183 -18.22 8.82 -12.31
N LYS A 184 -18.87 7.69 -12.60
CA LYS A 184 -20.22 7.43 -12.13
C LYS A 184 -20.16 6.84 -10.73
N VAL A 185 -20.83 7.47 -9.79
CA VAL A 185 -20.82 7.16 -8.35
C VAL A 185 -22.24 6.86 -7.89
N LYS A 186 -22.39 5.81 -7.06
CA LYS A 186 -23.63 5.46 -6.39
C LYS A 186 -23.49 5.67 -4.88
N LYS A 187 -24.39 6.45 -4.29
CA LYS A 187 -24.55 6.56 -2.84
C LYS A 187 -25.30 5.32 -2.34
N LEU A 188 -24.70 4.57 -1.42
CA LEU A 188 -25.28 3.31 -0.94
C LEU A 188 -26.35 3.50 0.14
N ASP A 189 -26.44 4.67 0.75
CA ASP A 189 -27.43 5.03 1.75
C ASP A 189 -28.76 5.49 1.14
N THR A 190 -28.70 6.15 -0.04
CA THR A 190 -29.88 6.73 -0.72
C THR A 190 -30.20 6.05 -2.04
N ASP A 191 -29.32 5.16 -2.52
CA ASP A 191 -29.40 4.53 -3.86
C ASP A 191 -29.30 5.51 -5.04
N GLU A 192 -28.94 6.78 -4.77
CA GLU A 192 -28.77 7.84 -5.76
C GLU A 192 -27.48 7.64 -6.57
N GLU A 193 -27.57 7.79 -7.89
CA GLU A 193 -26.41 7.82 -8.77
C GLU A 193 -26.17 9.23 -9.31
N PHE A 194 -24.89 9.63 -9.37
CA PHE A 194 -24.47 10.90 -9.96
C PHE A 194 -23.16 10.73 -10.73
N GLU A 195 -22.83 11.69 -11.56
CA GLU A 195 -21.55 11.74 -12.27
C GLU A 195 -20.67 12.82 -11.65
N ASP A 196 -19.43 12.48 -11.37
CA ASP A 196 -18.37 13.39 -10.99
C ASP A 196 -17.26 13.38 -12.05
N THR A 197 -16.42 14.41 -12.09
CA THR A 197 -15.34 14.51 -13.07
C THR A 197 -14.00 14.76 -12.38
N SER A 198 -12.89 14.30 -12.97
CA SER A 198 -11.55 14.61 -12.45
C SER A 198 -10.51 14.74 -13.56
N ASP A 199 -9.47 15.53 -13.30
CA ASP A 199 -8.29 15.62 -14.15
C ASP A 199 -7.38 14.40 -13.97
N VAL A 200 -7.35 13.85 -12.78
CA VAL A 200 -6.54 12.67 -12.40
C VAL A 200 -7.40 11.68 -11.62
N LEU A 201 -7.27 10.41 -11.94
CA LEU A 201 -7.93 9.31 -11.27
C LEU A 201 -6.90 8.36 -10.63
N ILE A 202 -7.02 8.11 -9.32
CA ILE A 202 -6.13 7.22 -8.57
C ILE A 202 -6.91 6.00 -8.08
N MET A 203 -6.60 4.82 -8.59
CA MET A 203 -7.19 3.56 -8.17
C MET A 203 -6.46 3.04 -6.91
N ALA A 204 -7.01 3.32 -5.74
CA ALA A 204 -6.50 2.87 -4.44
C ALA A 204 -7.38 1.77 -3.81
N ARG A 205 -8.11 1.02 -4.64
CA ARG A 205 -9.12 0.04 -4.25
C ARG A 205 -8.59 -1.22 -3.57
N GLY A 206 -7.28 -1.46 -3.61
CA GLY A 206 -6.67 -2.72 -3.19
C GLY A 206 -6.93 -3.89 -4.16
N GLY A 207 -6.27 -5.02 -3.92
CA GLY A 207 -6.35 -6.20 -4.77
C GLY A 207 -7.00 -7.43 -4.11
N LEU A 208 -7.27 -7.40 -2.80
CA LEU A 208 -7.80 -8.52 -2.03
C LEU A 208 -9.18 -8.16 -1.43
N ASN A 209 -10.15 -7.82 -2.28
CA ASN A 209 -11.48 -7.38 -1.87
C ASN A 209 -12.63 -7.91 -2.74
N HIS A 210 -12.32 -8.60 -3.84
CA HIS A 210 -13.33 -9.26 -4.67
C HIS A 210 -13.39 -10.74 -4.30
N ILE A 211 -14.41 -11.12 -3.54
CA ILE A 211 -14.59 -12.46 -2.93
C ILE A 211 -14.65 -13.55 -3.99
N ALA A 212 -13.85 -14.60 -3.82
CA ALA A 212 -13.87 -15.80 -4.64
C ALA A 212 -14.59 -16.95 -3.91
N TRP A 213 -15.89 -17.08 -4.15
CA TRP A 213 -16.65 -18.21 -3.64
C TRP A 213 -16.22 -19.53 -4.29
N PRO A 214 -16.18 -20.65 -3.55
CA PRO A 214 -15.81 -21.93 -4.13
C PRO A 214 -16.85 -22.39 -5.14
N GLN A 215 -16.39 -22.91 -6.27
CA GLN A 215 -17.25 -23.54 -7.28
C GLN A 215 -17.45 -25.01 -6.90
N ILE A 216 -18.40 -25.27 -6.01
CA ILE A 216 -18.73 -26.59 -5.51
C ILE A 216 -20.25 -26.81 -5.68
N ASP A 217 -20.60 -27.92 -6.30
CA ASP A 217 -22.01 -28.27 -6.51
C ASP A 217 -22.77 -28.34 -5.18
N GLY A 218 -23.96 -27.76 -5.16
CA GLY A 218 -24.80 -27.73 -3.98
C GLY A 218 -24.45 -26.72 -2.91
N LEU A 219 -23.47 -25.83 -3.13
CA LEU A 219 -23.10 -24.81 -2.13
C LEU A 219 -24.31 -24.03 -1.58
N ARG A 220 -25.24 -23.66 -2.45
CA ARG A 220 -26.44 -22.89 -2.07
C ARG A 220 -27.58 -23.77 -1.52
N SER A 221 -27.49 -25.10 -1.58
CA SER A 221 -28.48 -26.03 -1.01
C SER A 221 -28.25 -26.26 0.48
N PHE A 222 -27.08 -25.93 1.01
CA PHE A 222 -26.78 -26.07 2.43
C PHE A 222 -27.78 -25.28 3.28
N LYS A 223 -28.33 -25.89 4.31
CA LYS A 223 -29.36 -25.29 5.17
C LYS A 223 -28.80 -24.60 6.43
N GLY A 224 -27.53 -24.81 6.72
CA GLY A 224 -26.82 -24.08 7.78
C GLY A 224 -26.35 -22.72 7.31
N GLU A 225 -25.64 -22.01 8.20
CA GLU A 225 -25.03 -20.73 7.87
C GLU A 225 -23.85 -20.91 6.93
N ILE A 226 -23.75 -20.07 5.89
CA ILE A 226 -22.61 -20.02 4.98
C ILE A 226 -21.99 -18.61 5.08
N MET A 227 -20.69 -18.56 5.33
CA MET A 227 -19.97 -17.29 5.32
C MET A 227 -18.62 -17.41 4.62
N HIS A 228 -18.19 -16.30 4.04
CA HIS A 228 -16.82 -16.16 3.54
C HIS A 228 -15.98 -15.40 4.55
N SER A 229 -14.66 -15.66 4.60
CA SER A 229 -13.75 -14.94 5.51
C SER A 229 -13.85 -13.41 5.37
N ALA A 230 -14.10 -12.90 4.16
CA ALA A 230 -14.28 -11.46 3.90
C ALA A 230 -15.75 -10.97 3.96
N ALA A 231 -16.70 -11.87 4.28
CA ALA A 231 -18.11 -11.54 4.52
C ALA A 231 -18.58 -12.31 5.77
N TRP A 232 -17.99 -11.91 6.89
CA TRP A 232 -18.16 -12.61 8.16
C TRP A 232 -19.39 -12.12 8.90
N ASN A 233 -20.25 -13.05 9.32
CA ASN A 233 -21.36 -12.75 10.22
C ASN A 233 -20.83 -12.67 11.66
N GLN A 234 -20.67 -11.46 12.20
CA GLN A 234 -20.13 -11.22 13.53
C GLN A 234 -21.11 -11.64 14.66
N ASP A 235 -22.41 -11.71 14.36
CA ASP A 235 -23.44 -12.03 15.33
C ASP A 235 -23.70 -13.53 15.47
N TYR A 236 -23.02 -14.36 14.64
CA TYR A 236 -23.19 -15.81 14.68
C TYR A 236 -22.41 -16.42 15.85
N ASP A 237 -23.12 -17.17 16.72
CA ASP A 237 -22.51 -17.93 17.83
C ASP A 237 -22.01 -19.30 17.34
N PHE A 238 -20.70 -19.47 17.35
CA PHE A 238 -20.01 -20.70 16.99
C PHE A 238 -19.93 -21.73 18.14
N THR A 239 -20.30 -21.36 19.36
CA THR A 239 -20.25 -22.26 20.53
C THR A 239 -21.12 -23.50 20.30
N ASN A 240 -20.58 -24.68 20.59
CA ASN A 240 -21.27 -25.96 20.45
C ASN A 240 -21.73 -26.28 19.00
N LYS A 241 -20.97 -25.80 17.99
CA LYS A 241 -21.25 -26.02 16.57
C LYS A 241 -20.23 -26.98 15.93
N ARG A 242 -20.71 -27.70 14.91
CA ARG A 242 -19.88 -28.43 13.96
C ARG A 242 -19.58 -27.49 12.80
N ILE A 243 -18.31 -27.16 12.62
CA ILE A 243 -17.88 -26.11 11.71
C ILE A 243 -17.08 -26.73 10.58
N GLY A 244 -17.54 -26.57 9.33
CA GLY A 244 -16.78 -26.90 8.15
C GLY A 244 -15.95 -25.70 7.69
N ILE A 245 -14.65 -25.88 7.48
CA ILE A 245 -13.76 -24.82 7.00
C ILE A 245 -13.08 -25.26 5.71
N ILE A 246 -13.29 -24.52 4.62
CA ILE A 246 -12.65 -24.80 3.32
C ILE A 246 -11.51 -23.80 3.10
N GLY A 247 -10.28 -24.31 3.04
CA GLY A 247 -9.11 -23.51 2.73
C GLY A 247 -7.90 -23.77 3.63
N SER A 248 -6.72 -23.35 3.15
CA SER A 248 -5.43 -23.41 3.86
C SER A 248 -4.57 -22.17 3.62
N GLY A 249 -5.19 -21.06 3.18
CA GLY A 249 -4.53 -19.77 3.06
C GLY A 249 -4.51 -18.98 4.36
N SER A 250 -3.94 -17.77 4.34
CA SER A 250 -3.74 -16.94 5.55
C SER A 250 -5.01 -16.75 6.40
N SER A 251 -6.18 -16.59 5.77
CA SER A 251 -7.44 -16.48 6.52
C SER A 251 -7.79 -17.78 7.27
N ALA A 252 -7.72 -18.95 6.61
CA ALA A 252 -7.99 -20.23 7.26
C ALA A 252 -7.01 -20.50 8.42
N ILE A 253 -5.73 -20.19 8.21
CA ILE A 253 -4.66 -20.32 9.20
C ILE A 253 -4.96 -19.51 10.49
N GLN A 254 -5.64 -18.38 10.37
CA GLN A 254 -6.03 -17.53 11.49
C GLN A 254 -7.38 -17.91 12.11
N ILE A 255 -8.34 -18.34 11.28
CA ILE A 255 -9.69 -18.74 11.71
C ILE A 255 -9.65 -20.03 12.52
N ILE A 256 -8.95 -21.06 12.04
CA ILE A 256 -8.95 -22.39 12.64
C ILE A 256 -8.57 -22.38 14.12
N PRO A 257 -7.42 -21.81 14.55
CA PRO A 257 -7.08 -21.79 15.97
C PRO A 257 -8.02 -20.95 16.81
N SER A 258 -8.65 -19.93 16.23
CA SER A 258 -9.61 -19.06 16.94
C SER A 258 -10.92 -19.78 17.21
N LEU A 259 -11.45 -20.53 16.24
CA LEU A 259 -12.69 -21.30 16.42
C LEU A 259 -12.46 -22.60 17.21
N GLN A 260 -11.27 -23.23 17.09
CA GLN A 260 -10.92 -24.46 17.81
C GLN A 260 -11.03 -24.28 19.33
N ARG A 261 -10.66 -23.09 19.86
CA ARG A 261 -10.68 -22.80 21.30
C ARG A 261 -12.06 -22.52 21.88
N LEU A 262 -13.08 -22.37 21.04
CA LEU A 262 -14.43 -22.10 21.51
C LEU A 262 -15.02 -23.36 22.17
N PRO A 263 -15.87 -23.21 23.21
CA PRO A 263 -16.42 -24.33 23.94
C PRO A 263 -17.23 -25.28 23.05
N LYS A 264 -16.93 -26.57 23.15
CA LYS A 264 -17.67 -27.68 22.50
C LYS A 264 -17.78 -27.57 20.99
N THR A 265 -16.89 -26.82 20.33
CA THR A 265 -16.82 -26.82 18.85
C THR A 265 -16.19 -28.10 18.32
N GLN A 266 -16.59 -28.50 17.11
CA GLN A 266 -15.99 -29.57 16.33
C GLN A 266 -15.67 -29.03 14.95
N LEU A 267 -14.41 -29.03 14.56
CA LEU A 267 -13.95 -28.48 13.29
C LEU A 267 -13.69 -29.59 12.27
N SER A 268 -14.24 -29.44 11.08
CA SER A 268 -13.90 -30.24 9.88
C SER A 268 -13.12 -29.35 8.92
N CYS A 269 -11.80 -29.49 8.90
CA CYS A 269 -10.91 -28.63 8.11
C CYS A 269 -10.57 -29.31 6.78
N PHE A 270 -11.13 -28.82 5.68
CA PHE A 270 -10.92 -29.32 4.32
C PHE A 270 -9.67 -28.65 3.72
N ILE A 271 -8.52 -29.31 3.87
CA ILE A 271 -7.21 -28.78 3.49
C ILE A 271 -6.63 -29.62 2.35
N ARG A 272 -6.93 -29.22 1.12
CA ARG A 272 -6.48 -29.90 -0.09
C ARG A 272 -5.04 -29.56 -0.48
N SER A 273 -4.63 -28.31 -0.23
CA SER A 273 -3.36 -27.78 -0.75
C SER A 273 -2.27 -27.82 0.33
N ARG A 274 -1.11 -28.33 -0.05
CA ARG A 274 0.11 -28.27 0.77
C ARG A 274 0.52 -26.82 0.99
N THR A 275 1.03 -26.49 2.18
CA THR A 275 1.43 -25.12 2.52
C THR A 275 2.57 -25.11 3.53
N TRP A 276 3.51 -24.19 3.32
CA TRP A 276 4.51 -23.86 4.32
C TRP A 276 3.89 -23.00 5.42
N ILE A 277 4.17 -23.36 6.66
CA ILE A 277 3.94 -22.50 7.81
C ILE A 277 5.29 -22.02 8.27
N SER A 278 5.55 -20.74 8.12
CA SER A 278 6.83 -20.14 8.49
C SER A 278 7.01 -20.08 10.01
N PRO A 279 8.24 -20.12 10.49
CA PRO A 279 8.54 -19.56 11.80
C PRO A 279 8.09 -18.11 11.88
N PRO A 280 7.82 -17.57 13.08
CA PRO A 280 7.53 -16.16 13.26
C PRO A 280 8.64 -15.26 12.73
N PHE A 281 8.30 -14.20 12.01
CA PHE A 281 9.26 -13.16 11.67
C PHE A 281 9.66 -12.40 12.93
N GLY A 282 10.96 -12.12 13.08
CA GLY A 282 11.46 -11.37 14.22
C GLY A 282 11.67 -12.21 15.49
N GLN A 283 11.79 -13.54 15.38
CA GLN A 283 12.06 -14.41 16.54
C GLN A 283 13.31 -13.94 17.32
N ALA A 284 14.39 -13.61 16.63
CA ALA A 284 15.61 -13.11 17.29
C ALA A 284 15.36 -11.80 18.06
N ILE A 285 14.46 -10.96 17.57
CA ILE A 285 14.07 -9.72 18.25
C ILE A 285 13.17 -10.02 19.47
N GLN A 286 12.28 -11.01 19.37
CA GLN A 286 11.48 -11.45 20.50
C GLN A 286 12.37 -11.99 21.64
N ASP A 287 13.35 -12.82 21.29
CA ASP A 287 14.29 -13.39 22.24
C ASP A 287 15.12 -12.30 22.93
N GLU A 288 15.60 -11.32 22.19
CA GLU A 288 16.34 -10.15 22.70
C GLU A 288 15.49 -9.28 23.65
N LEU A 289 14.21 -9.09 23.32
CA LEU A 289 13.26 -8.33 24.14
C LEU A 289 12.72 -9.14 25.33
N GLY A 290 13.07 -10.42 25.45
CA GLY A 290 12.56 -11.31 26.50
C GLY A 290 11.03 -11.46 26.42
N MET A 291 10.44 -11.45 25.23
CA MET A 291 8.98 -11.53 25.05
C MET A 291 8.49 -12.95 25.27
N ASP A 292 7.47 -13.10 26.10
CA ASP A 292 6.68 -14.34 26.18
C ASP A 292 5.57 -14.27 25.12
N GLY A 293 5.77 -15.01 24.01
CA GLY A 293 4.89 -14.96 22.85
C GLY A 293 5.02 -13.65 22.05
N PHE A 294 3.90 -13.16 21.51
CA PHE A 294 3.91 -12.03 20.57
C PHE A 294 3.40 -10.70 21.15
N THR A 295 3.04 -10.69 22.44
CA THR A 295 2.43 -9.53 23.10
C THR A 295 3.49 -8.62 23.71
N PHE A 296 3.45 -7.34 23.42
CA PHE A 296 4.28 -6.34 24.09
C PHE A 296 3.74 -6.03 25.48
N SER A 297 4.62 -6.08 26.48
CA SER A 297 4.27 -5.67 27.84
C SER A 297 3.96 -4.17 27.91
N GLU A 298 3.28 -3.75 28.97
CA GLU A 298 3.02 -2.32 29.20
C GLU A 298 4.34 -1.55 29.38
N GLU A 299 5.33 -2.15 30.01
CA GLU A 299 6.65 -1.55 30.21
C GLU A 299 7.38 -1.35 28.89
N GLN A 300 7.38 -2.33 27.99
CA GLN A 300 7.98 -2.21 26.66
C GLN A 300 7.32 -1.07 25.85
N ARG A 301 5.98 -1.00 25.86
CA ARG A 301 5.25 0.07 25.17
C ARG A 301 5.53 1.44 25.75
N LYS A 302 5.60 1.56 27.10
CA LYS A 302 5.98 2.80 27.78
C LYS A 302 7.41 3.23 27.40
N LYS A 303 8.33 2.28 27.28
CA LYS A 303 9.70 2.56 26.86
C LYS A 303 9.74 3.10 25.42
N PHE A 304 8.99 2.49 24.49
CA PHE A 304 8.89 3.00 23.11
C PHE A 304 8.30 4.42 23.06
N GLN A 305 7.38 4.76 23.96
CA GLN A 305 6.80 6.11 24.04
C GLN A 305 7.76 7.15 24.59
N SER A 306 8.53 6.78 25.64
CA SER A 306 9.37 7.70 26.38
C SER A 306 10.79 7.85 25.81
N ASP A 307 11.21 6.90 24.94
CA ASP A 307 12.55 6.86 24.36
C ASP A 307 12.45 6.73 22.82
N PRO A 308 12.33 7.85 22.11
CA PRO A 308 12.21 7.87 20.64
C PRO A 308 13.39 7.23 19.92
N ASP A 309 14.63 7.36 20.45
CA ASP A 309 15.83 6.81 19.83
C ASP A 309 15.83 5.28 19.94
N HIS A 310 15.48 4.74 21.11
CA HIS A 310 15.30 3.30 21.29
C HIS A 310 14.20 2.76 20.37
N PHE A 311 13.09 3.46 20.26
CA PHE A 311 11.99 3.08 19.38
C PHE A 311 12.41 3.11 17.90
N HIS A 312 13.18 4.12 17.50
CA HIS A 312 13.71 4.21 16.14
C HIS A 312 14.67 3.06 15.84
N ALA A 313 15.62 2.79 16.74
CA ALA A 313 16.59 1.67 16.59
C ALA A 313 15.87 0.31 16.49
N PHE A 314 14.84 0.09 17.29
CA PHE A 314 14.00 -1.10 17.20
C PHE A 314 13.33 -1.25 15.83
N ARG A 315 12.76 -0.17 15.28
CA ARG A 315 12.13 -0.18 13.96
C ARG A 315 13.15 -0.44 12.85
N MET A 316 14.33 0.20 12.92
CA MET A 316 15.43 -0.04 11.97
C MET A 316 15.78 -1.51 11.91
N LYS A 317 15.97 -2.16 13.05
CA LYS A 317 16.30 -3.58 13.14
C LYS A 317 15.23 -4.49 12.53
N LEU A 318 13.94 -4.16 12.72
CA LEU A 318 12.84 -4.89 12.10
C LEU A 318 12.84 -4.76 10.57
N GLU A 319 13.05 -3.55 10.04
CA GLU A 319 13.09 -3.30 8.60
C GLU A 319 14.32 -3.95 7.96
N GLU A 320 15.49 -3.88 8.60
CA GLU A 320 16.72 -4.55 8.15
C GLU A 320 16.46 -6.06 8.00
N GLY A 321 15.99 -6.73 9.06
CA GLY A 321 15.67 -8.15 9.01
C GLY A 321 14.62 -8.51 7.95
N GLY A 322 13.62 -7.66 7.75
CA GLY A 322 12.61 -7.81 6.70
C GLY A 322 13.18 -7.70 5.27
N ASN A 323 14.21 -6.89 5.07
CA ASN A 323 14.87 -6.72 3.78
C ASN A 323 15.92 -7.80 3.51
N GLU A 324 16.64 -8.28 4.53
CA GLU A 324 17.64 -9.34 4.41
C GLU A 324 17.08 -10.65 3.83
N ILE A 325 15.83 -10.98 4.13
CA ILE A 325 15.20 -12.22 3.66
C ILE A 325 14.97 -12.28 2.14
N HIS A 326 15.33 -11.25 1.38
CA HIS A 326 15.13 -11.23 -0.08
C HIS A 326 15.83 -12.42 -0.76
N ALA A 327 17.02 -12.81 -0.32
CA ALA A 327 17.76 -13.94 -0.87
C ALA A 327 17.03 -15.29 -0.75
N LEU A 328 16.07 -15.43 0.17
CA LEU A 328 15.20 -16.60 0.27
C LEU A 328 14.34 -16.79 -0.98
N THR A 329 14.01 -15.70 -1.67
CA THR A 329 13.19 -15.75 -2.89
C THR A 329 13.95 -16.17 -4.13
N ILE A 330 15.29 -16.19 -4.08
CA ILE A 330 16.17 -16.55 -5.20
C ILE A 330 16.55 -18.03 -5.12
N LYS A 331 16.31 -18.76 -6.21
CA LYS A 331 16.60 -20.21 -6.28
C LYS A 331 18.07 -20.51 -6.03
N GLY A 332 18.32 -21.52 -5.22
CA GLY A 332 19.66 -22.09 -5.01
C GLY A 332 20.57 -21.30 -4.07
N THR A 333 20.12 -20.17 -3.49
CA THR A 333 20.88 -19.48 -2.45
C THR A 333 20.96 -20.32 -1.17
N GLU A 334 21.99 -20.11 -0.37
CA GLU A 334 22.13 -20.81 0.93
C GLU A 334 20.99 -20.42 1.91
N MET A 335 20.52 -19.16 1.85
CA MET A 335 19.37 -18.72 2.62
C MET A 335 18.09 -19.48 2.25
N GLN A 336 17.83 -19.69 0.95
CA GLN A 336 16.66 -20.45 0.48
C GLN A 336 16.70 -21.91 0.97
N LYS A 337 17.87 -22.58 0.85
CA LYS A 337 18.07 -23.97 1.31
C LYS A 337 17.97 -24.08 2.83
N GLY A 338 18.59 -23.16 3.55
CA GLY A 338 18.54 -23.10 5.01
C GLY A 338 17.14 -22.87 5.54
N ALA A 339 16.39 -21.94 4.91
CA ALA A 339 15.00 -21.67 5.26
C ALA A 339 14.10 -22.89 5.05
N GLN A 340 14.26 -23.62 3.95
CA GLN A 340 13.49 -24.85 3.72
C GLN A 340 13.69 -25.87 4.83
N LYS A 341 14.94 -26.14 5.19
CA LYS A 341 15.28 -27.07 6.28
C LYS A 341 14.68 -26.62 7.61
N HIS A 342 14.84 -25.35 7.94
CA HIS A 342 14.30 -24.78 9.17
C HIS A 342 12.77 -24.85 9.26
N PHE A 343 12.07 -24.57 8.15
CA PHE A 343 10.61 -24.69 8.11
C PHE A 343 10.13 -26.13 8.27
N GLU A 344 10.84 -27.09 7.65
CA GLU A 344 10.56 -28.52 7.82
C GLU A 344 10.68 -28.95 9.28
N GLU A 345 11.78 -28.58 9.93
CA GLU A 345 12.05 -28.92 11.35
C GLU A 345 10.99 -28.28 12.26
N ASN A 346 10.65 -27.00 12.06
CA ASN A 346 9.64 -26.31 12.83
C ASN A 346 8.25 -26.95 12.69
N MET A 347 7.84 -27.25 11.45
CA MET A 347 6.54 -27.91 11.20
C MET A 347 6.48 -29.32 11.79
N LYS A 348 7.56 -30.12 11.69
CA LYS A 348 7.64 -31.45 12.30
C LYS A 348 7.46 -31.38 13.81
N GLN A 349 8.16 -30.46 14.46
CA GLN A 349 8.10 -30.30 15.91
C GLN A 349 6.67 -29.93 16.36
N ARG A 350 6.04 -28.98 15.69
CA ARG A 350 4.71 -28.49 16.04
C ARG A 350 3.59 -29.49 15.73
N LEU A 351 3.81 -30.44 14.82
CA LEU A 351 2.86 -31.50 14.45
C LEU A 351 3.20 -32.87 15.10
N ALA A 352 4.10 -32.92 16.08
CA ALA A 352 4.59 -34.16 16.66
C ALA A 352 3.51 -35.08 17.26
N LYS A 353 2.36 -34.52 17.70
CA LYS A 353 1.21 -35.33 18.21
C LYS A 353 0.50 -36.12 17.11
N LYS A 354 0.51 -35.64 15.85
CA LYS A 354 -0.12 -36.29 14.68
C LYS A 354 0.80 -36.15 13.45
N PRO A 355 1.91 -36.92 13.40
CA PRO A 355 2.94 -36.76 12.36
C PRO A 355 2.46 -37.04 10.95
N GLU A 356 1.36 -37.78 10.78
CA GLU A 356 0.72 -38.02 9.49
C GLU A 356 0.20 -36.72 8.85
N ILE A 357 -0.15 -35.72 9.64
CA ILE A 357 -0.54 -34.40 9.13
C ILE A 357 0.65 -33.71 8.48
N TYR A 358 1.87 -33.83 9.07
CA TYR A 358 3.07 -33.26 8.49
C TYR A 358 3.36 -33.88 7.10
N GLU A 359 3.31 -35.19 6.98
CA GLU A 359 3.58 -35.88 5.73
C GLU A 359 2.62 -35.46 4.60
N TRP A 360 1.41 -35.05 4.97
CA TRP A 360 0.45 -34.56 4.01
C TRP A 360 0.61 -33.06 3.69
N ILE A 361 0.79 -32.20 4.69
CA ILE A 361 0.77 -30.73 4.52
C ILE A 361 2.09 -30.17 3.98
N LYS A 362 3.20 -30.89 4.16
CA LYS A 362 4.52 -30.50 3.68
C LYS A 362 4.51 -30.32 2.16
N PRO A 363 4.90 -29.11 1.66
CA PRO A 363 5.03 -28.88 0.23
C PRO A 363 6.25 -29.55 -0.38
N ASP A 364 6.17 -29.74 -1.70
CA ASP A 364 7.25 -30.14 -2.59
C ASP A 364 7.88 -28.97 -3.36
N PHE A 365 7.37 -27.75 -3.15
CA PHE A 365 7.91 -26.50 -3.67
C PHE A 365 8.63 -25.70 -2.58
N ALA A 366 9.49 -24.77 -2.99
CA ALA A 366 10.29 -23.96 -2.06
C ALA A 366 9.44 -23.02 -1.17
N PRO A 367 9.87 -22.74 0.07
CA PRO A 367 9.32 -21.65 0.87
C PRO A 367 9.39 -20.33 0.12
N GLY A 368 8.34 -19.50 0.23
CA GLY A 368 8.24 -18.25 -0.49
C GLY A 368 7.49 -18.32 -1.82
N CYS A 369 7.34 -19.51 -2.46
CA CYS A 369 6.52 -19.67 -3.65
C CYS A 369 5.07 -19.19 -3.43
N ARG A 370 4.56 -19.41 -2.24
CA ARG A 370 3.33 -18.81 -1.71
C ARG A 370 3.68 -17.83 -0.58
N ARG A 371 2.76 -16.92 -0.28
CA ARG A 371 2.95 -16.02 0.86
C ARG A 371 3.30 -16.81 2.12
N LEU A 372 4.39 -16.44 2.74
CA LEU A 372 4.79 -16.99 4.03
C LEU A 372 3.82 -16.48 5.11
N THR A 373 3.31 -17.40 5.91
CA THR A 373 2.37 -17.08 7.00
C THR A 373 2.87 -17.80 8.25
N PRO A 374 3.16 -17.07 9.34
CA PRO A 374 3.70 -17.69 10.56
C PRO A 374 2.67 -18.55 11.31
N GLY A 375 1.40 -18.24 11.19
CA GLY A 375 0.28 -19.03 11.69
C GLY A 375 0.38 -19.44 13.15
N PRO A 376 0.47 -18.49 14.11
CA PRO A 376 0.50 -18.83 15.53
C PRO A 376 -0.70 -19.68 15.93
N GLY A 377 -0.45 -20.84 16.55
CA GLY A 377 -1.49 -21.76 17.01
C GLY A 377 -2.16 -22.62 15.93
N PHE A 378 -1.85 -22.43 14.62
CA PHE A 378 -2.52 -23.18 13.54
C PHE A 378 -2.14 -24.66 13.52
N LEU A 379 -0.84 -24.97 13.54
CA LEU A 379 -0.39 -26.36 13.53
C LEU A 379 -0.78 -27.08 14.82
N GLU A 380 -0.75 -26.38 15.94
CA GLU A 380 -1.20 -26.87 17.23
C GLU A 380 -2.71 -27.19 17.21
N ALA A 381 -3.52 -26.33 16.61
CA ALA A 381 -4.95 -26.57 16.49
C ALA A 381 -5.28 -27.82 15.64
N LEU A 382 -4.50 -28.08 14.58
CA LEU A 382 -4.73 -29.25 13.72
C LEU A 382 -4.53 -30.59 14.44
N VAL A 383 -3.75 -30.62 15.52
CA VAL A 383 -3.48 -31.85 16.28
C VAL A 383 -4.41 -32.04 17.48
N GLU A 384 -5.34 -31.11 17.74
CA GLU A 384 -6.32 -31.21 18.81
C GLU A 384 -7.46 -32.20 18.45
N ASP A 385 -8.08 -32.78 19.49
CA ASP A 385 -9.10 -33.84 19.32
C ASP A 385 -10.40 -33.35 18.70
N ASN A 386 -10.73 -32.08 18.87
CA ASN A 386 -11.92 -31.45 18.28
C ASN A 386 -11.70 -30.94 16.85
N VAL A 387 -10.57 -31.28 16.21
CA VAL A 387 -10.25 -30.91 14.83
C VAL A 387 -10.01 -32.14 13.97
N SER A 388 -10.82 -32.28 12.94
CA SER A 388 -10.66 -33.28 11.88
C SER A 388 -9.93 -32.64 10.69
N PHE A 389 -8.73 -33.14 10.40
CA PHE A 389 -7.97 -32.77 9.21
C PHE A 389 -8.43 -33.65 8.04
N ILE A 390 -9.06 -33.02 7.01
CA ILE A 390 -9.67 -33.72 5.87
C ILE A 390 -8.93 -33.30 4.61
N ARG A 391 -8.31 -34.28 3.94
CA ARG A 391 -7.53 -34.11 2.72
C ARG A 391 -8.31 -34.44 1.45
N ASP A 392 -9.41 -35.21 1.62
CA ASP A 392 -10.20 -35.70 0.51
C ASP A 392 -10.88 -34.54 -0.20
N ARG A 393 -11.04 -34.68 -1.52
CA ARG A 393 -11.71 -33.65 -2.32
C ARG A 393 -13.18 -33.61 -1.97
N ILE A 394 -13.71 -32.40 -1.96
CA ILE A 394 -15.15 -32.18 -1.82
C ILE A 394 -15.81 -32.53 -3.14
N ALA A 395 -16.74 -33.51 -3.12
CA ALA A 395 -17.53 -33.87 -4.28
C ALA A 395 -18.73 -32.92 -4.47
N ARG A 396 -19.45 -32.63 -3.37
CA ARG A 396 -20.61 -31.74 -3.36
C ARG A 396 -20.95 -31.30 -1.94
N ILE A 397 -21.82 -30.33 -1.84
CA ILE A 397 -22.44 -29.88 -0.59
C ILE A 397 -23.92 -30.27 -0.60
N GLU A 398 -24.40 -30.83 0.50
CA GLU A 398 -25.78 -31.21 0.72
C GLU A 398 -26.40 -30.39 1.86
N ASP A 399 -27.71 -30.52 2.06
CA ASP A 399 -28.48 -29.80 3.09
C ASP A 399 -27.83 -29.84 4.49
N LYS A 400 -27.18 -30.95 4.85
CA LYS A 400 -26.66 -31.21 6.20
C LYS A 400 -25.12 -31.17 6.29
N GLY A 401 -24.39 -30.96 5.19
CA GLY A 401 -22.95 -31.02 5.27
C GLY A 401 -22.23 -31.17 3.93
N ILE A 402 -20.96 -31.55 4.02
CA ILE A 402 -20.06 -31.70 2.91
C ILE A 402 -19.82 -33.17 2.63
N VAL A 403 -19.99 -33.58 1.37
CA VAL A 403 -19.70 -34.94 0.91
C VAL A 403 -18.35 -34.94 0.19
N THR A 404 -17.44 -35.79 0.63
CA THR A 404 -16.13 -36.00 -0.01
C THR A 404 -16.21 -37.06 -1.12
N GLU A 405 -15.18 -37.13 -2.01
CA GLU A 405 -15.15 -38.06 -3.16
C GLU A 405 -15.21 -39.56 -2.73
N ASP A 406 -14.80 -39.89 -1.51
CA ASP A 406 -14.97 -41.23 -0.92
C ASP A 406 -16.41 -41.55 -0.51
N GLY A 407 -17.37 -40.63 -0.73
CA GLY A 407 -18.78 -40.78 -0.40
C GLY A 407 -19.13 -40.43 1.05
N LYS A 408 -18.19 -40.04 1.89
CA LYS A 408 -18.42 -39.73 3.30
C LYS A 408 -19.10 -38.38 3.48
N LEU A 409 -20.18 -38.34 4.25
CA LEU A 409 -20.86 -37.13 4.67
C LEU A 409 -20.20 -36.58 5.97
N HIS A 410 -19.69 -35.35 5.91
CA HIS A 410 -19.24 -34.59 7.06
C HIS A 410 -20.34 -33.61 7.48
N SER A 411 -21.11 -34.00 8.50
CA SER A 411 -22.22 -33.17 8.99
C SER A 411 -21.71 -31.92 9.69
N ILE A 412 -22.18 -30.75 9.27
CA ILE A 412 -21.81 -29.45 9.81
C ILE A 412 -23.03 -28.57 10.05
N ASP A 413 -22.93 -27.61 10.94
CA ASP A 413 -23.96 -26.63 11.25
C ASP A 413 -23.69 -25.28 10.58
N VAL A 414 -22.41 -25.01 10.29
CA VAL A 414 -21.95 -23.78 9.61
C VAL A 414 -20.78 -24.11 8.69
N LEU A 415 -20.77 -23.45 7.54
CA LEU A 415 -19.72 -23.55 6.52
C LEU A 415 -18.96 -22.23 6.39
N VAL A 416 -17.65 -22.25 6.65
CA VAL A 416 -16.73 -21.14 6.47
C VAL A 416 -15.90 -21.35 5.21
N CYS A 417 -16.06 -20.46 4.25
CA CYS A 417 -15.29 -20.43 3.01
C CYS A 417 -14.10 -19.47 3.15
N ALA A 418 -12.91 -20.00 3.43
CA ALA A 418 -11.66 -19.25 3.41
C ALA A 418 -10.94 -19.43 2.06
N THR A 419 -11.69 -19.18 0.98
CA THR A 419 -11.32 -19.52 -0.40
C THR A 419 -10.68 -18.36 -1.18
N GLY A 420 -10.43 -17.23 -0.51
CA GLY A 420 -9.66 -16.11 -1.02
C GLY A 420 -10.42 -15.19 -1.98
N PHE A 421 -9.69 -14.57 -2.88
CA PHE A 421 -10.17 -13.46 -3.70
C PHE A 421 -9.82 -13.65 -5.17
N HIS A 422 -10.55 -12.99 -6.06
CA HIS A 422 -10.18 -12.82 -7.47
C HIS A 422 -9.05 -11.80 -7.56
N THR A 423 -7.81 -12.28 -7.56
CA THR A 423 -6.60 -11.45 -7.61
C THR A 423 -6.16 -11.18 -9.05
N GLY A 424 -5.57 -10.02 -9.29
CA GLY A 424 -5.12 -9.62 -10.64
C GLY A 424 -6.26 -9.35 -11.63
N ALA A 425 -7.50 -9.36 -11.16
CA ALA A 425 -8.65 -8.95 -11.95
C ALA A 425 -8.70 -7.42 -12.10
N PRO A 426 -9.20 -6.91 -13.25
CA PRO A 426 -9.53 -5.51 -13.39
C PRO A 426 -10.56 -5.09 -12.32
N PRO A 427 -10.82 -3.78 -12.15
CA PRO A 427 -11.90 -3.31 -11.28
C PRO A 427 -13.22 -4.02 -11.60
N PRO A 428 -14.10 -4.24 -10.59
CA PRO A 428 -15.41 -4.87 -10.80
C PRO A 428 -16.43 -3.93 -11.49
N PHE A 429 -15.96 -2.84 -12.04
CA PHE A 429 -16.71 -1.84 -12.80
C PHE A 429 -15.92 -1.45 -14.05
N PRO A 430 -16.60 -1.02 -15.14
CA PRO A 430 -15.94 -0.60 -16.37
C PRO A 430 -14.99 0.58 -16.16
N VAL A 431 -13.81 0.49 -16.75
CA VAL A 431 -12.84 1.60 -16.87
C VAL A 431 -12.47 1.72 -18.33
N THR A 432 -12.90 2.82 -18.96
CA THR A 432 -12.75 3.03 -20.40
C THR A 432 -11.76 4.17 -20.65
N GLY A 433 -10.68 3.88 -21.36
CA GLY A 433 -9.62 4.80 -21.74
C GLY A 433 -9.80 5.42 -23.12
N ILE A 434 -8.68 5.73 -23.78
CA ILE A 434 -8.64 6.31 -25.13
C ILE A 434 -9.33 5.36 -26.11
N ASP A 435 -10.05 5.93 -27.09
CA ASP A 435 -10.74 5.23 -28.18
C ASP A 435 -11.69 4.12 -27.72
N GLY A 436 -12.27 4.28 -26.51
CA GLY A 436 -13.20 3.31 -25.96
C GLY A 436 -12.54 2.00 -25.48
N LYS A 437 -11.22 1.96 -25.32
CA LYS A 437 -10.51 0.78 -24.85
C LYS A 437 -10.88 0.47 -23.39
N GLU A 438 -11.45 -0.69 -23.15
CA GLU A 438 -11.81 -1.14 -21.81
C GLU A 438 -10.65 -1.84 -21.10
N LEU A 439 -10.41 -1.50 -19.85
CA LEU A 439 -9.33 -2.09 -19.04
C LEU A 439 -9.50 -3.60 -18.86
N THR A 440 -10.73 -4.09 -18.78
CA THR A 440 -11.04 -5.51 -18.70
C THR A 440 -10.57 -6.26 -19.94
N GLN A 441 -10.79 -5.69 -21.14
CA GLN A 441 -10.33 -6.27 -22.40
C GLN A 441 -8.81 -6.12 -22.56
N HIS A 442 -8.27 -4.97 -22.15
CA HIS A 442 -6.83 -4.70 -22.18
C HIS A 442 -6.04 -5.69 -21.33
N TRP A 443 -6.62 -6.18 -20.23
CA TRP A 443 -6.03 -7.15 -19.31
C TRP A 443 -6.56 -8.59 -19.47
N ASP A 444 -7.28 -8.90 -20.53
CA ASP A 444 -7.88 -10.23 -20.72
C ASP A 444 -6.83 -11.36 -20.63
N GLN A 445 -5.76 -11.26 -21.41
CA GLN A 445 -4.68 -12.24 -21.40
C GLN A 445 -3.78 -12.10 -20.18
N ARG A 446 -3.40 -10.87 -19.85
CA ARG A 446 -2.47 -10.54 -18.77
C ARG A 446 -2.75 -9.15 -18.22
N ALA A 447 -2.86 -9.03 -16.92
CA ALA A 447 -2.82 -7.72 -16.27
C ALA A 447 -1.43 -7.10 -16.43
N THR A 448 -1.37 -5.93 -17.06
CA THR A 448 -0.13 -5.23 -17.43
C THR A 448 -0.01 -3.91 -16.69
N SER A 449 1.22 -3.49 -16.43
CA SER A 449 1.52 -2.19 -15.84
C SER A 449 2.90 -1.68 -16.25
N TYR A 450 3.08 -0.39 -16.08
CA TYR A 450 4.38 0.26 -16.02
C TYR A 450 4.71 0.58 -14.57
N LEU A 451 5.80 0.02 -14.05
CA LEU A 451 6.28 0.19 -12.67
C LEU A 451 5.16 0.03 -11.62
N SER A 452 4.19 -0.84 -11.88
CA SER A 452 3.04 -1.13 -10.99
C SER A 452 2.05 0.02 -10.79
N LEU A 453 2.23 1.17 -11.45
CA LEU A 453 1.49 2.41 -11.15
C LEU A 453 0.66 2.99 -12.30
N ALA A 454 0.91 2.60 -13.56
CA ALA A 454 0.18 3.08 -14.73
C ALA A 454 0.07 1.99 -15.80
N THR A 455 -0.78 2.19 -16.80
CA THR A 455 -0.83 1.35 -18.02
C THR A 455 -1.10 2.22 -19.24
N ASP A 456 -0.77 1.73 -20.42
CA ASP A 456 -0.98 2.46 -21.67
C ASP A 456 -2.47 2.58 -22.02
N ALA A 457 -2.82 3.59 -22.81
CA ALA A 457 -4.18 3.94 -23.23
C ALA A 457 -5.12 4.47 -22.13
N PHE A 458 -4.65 4.72 -20.92
CA PHE A 458 -5.45 5.27 -19.81
C PHE A 458 -4.79 6.54 -19.26
N PRO A 459 -5.03 7.70 -19.88
CA PRO A 459 -4.38 8.95 -19.47
C PRO A 459 -4.74 9.35 -18.05
N ASN A 460 -3.77 9.90 -17.31
CA ASN A 460 -3.97 10.41 -15.95
C ASN A 460 -4.56 9.38 -14.98
N LEU A 461 -4.53 8.07 -15.33
CA LEU A 461 -4.92 6.98 -14.45
C LEU A 461 -3.68 6.44 -13.75
N PHE A 462 -3.69 6.49 -12.42
CA PHE A 462 -2.66 5.88 -11.61
C PHE A 462 -3.24 4.78 -10.72
N MET A 463 -2.46 3.73 -10.49
CA MET A 463 -2.87 2.58 -9.70
C MET A 463 -2.00 2.45 -8.46
N MET A 464 -2.62 2.33 -7.33
CA MET A 464 -1.96 1.91 -6.11
C MET A 464 -2.11 0.40 -5.98
N LEU A 465 -1.00 -0.28 -5.80
CA LEU A 465 -0.96 -1.74 -5.80
C LEU A 465 -1.55 -2.35 -7.11
N GLY A 466 -1.12 -1.81 -8.24
CA GLY A 466 -1.42 -2.36 -9.58
C GLY A 466 -0.70 -3.69 -9.84
N PRO A 467 -0.79 -4.25 -11.05
CA PRO A 467 -0.05 -5.46 -11.41
C PRO A 467 1.45 -5.34 -11.11
N ASN A 468 2.05 -6.43 -10.61
CA ASN A 468 3.46 -6.49 -10.19
C ASN A 468 3.82 -5.55 -9.01
N SER A 469 2.93 -5.35 -8.04
CA SER A 469 3.13 -4.41 -6.93
C SER A 469 3.32 -5.05 -5.56
N ALA A 470 2.91 -6.29 -5.34
CA ALA A 470 3.15 -6.93 -4.06
C ALA A 470 4.64 -7.27 -3.90
N ILE A 471 5.09 -7.42 -2.67
CA ILE A 471 6.49 -7.69 -2.37
C ILE A 471 6.68 -9.11 -1.84
N GLY A 472 7.83 -9.70 -2.16
CA GLY A 472 8.25 -11.00 -1.62
C GLY A 472 8.98 -10.89 -0.27
N SER A 473 9.53 -9.70 0.03
CA SER A 473 10.29 -9.39 1.24
C SER A 473 10.20 -7.90 1.56
N GLY A 474 10.41 -7.51 2.81
CA GLY A 474 10.38 -6.11 3.26
C GLY A 474 8.96 -5.57 3.51
N SER A 475 8.79 -4.25 3.45
CA SER A 475 7.55 -3.54 3.84
C SER A 475 6.69 -3.14 2.66
N LEU A 476 5.43 -3.62 2.61
CA LEU A 476 4.44 -3.21 1.62
C LEU A 476 4.01 -1.74 1.80
N THR A 477 4.05 -1.21 3.01
CA THR A 477 3.74 0.20 3.27
C THR A 477 4.77 1.11 2.61
N MET A 478 6.04 0.72 2.56
CA MET A 478 7.08 1.45 1.83
C MET A 478 6.85 1.44 0.32
N MET A 479 6.33 0.33 -0.23
CA MET A 479 5.88 0.29 -1.63
C MET A 479 4.74 1.29 -1.89
N ILE A 480 3.74 1.33 -1.00
CA ILE A 480 2.62 2.28 -1.09
C ILE A 480 3.13 3.72 -1.06
N GLU A 481 4.03 4.05 -0.14
CA GLU A 481 4.59 5.39 -0.03
C GLU A 481 5.41 5.77 -1.28
N SER A 482 6.24 4.88 -1.79
CA SER A 482 7.08 5.13 -2.97
C SER A 482 6.25 5.33 -4.24
N VAL A 483 5.24 4.49 -4.48
CA VAL A 483 4.30 4.66 -5.59
C VAL A 483 3.52 5.96 -5.43
N GLY A 484 3.02 6.24 -4.23
CA GLY A 484 2.27 7.47 -3.94
C GLY A 484 3.10 8.73 -4.19
N ASP A 485 4.36 8.74 -3.78
CA ASP A 485 5.29 9.85 -4.03
C ASP A 485 5.56 10.06 -5.52
N TYR A 486 5.71 8.96 -6.27
CA TYR A 486 5.86 9.02 -7.73
C TYR A 486 4.61 9.65 -8.38
N VAL A 487 3.41 9.18 -7.99
CA VAL A 487 2.13 9.69 -8.50
C VAL A 487 1.97 11.19 -8.20
N ILE A 488 2.30 11.63 -6.98
CA ILE A 488 2.22 13.05 -6.61
C ILE A 488 3.17 13.90 -7.45
N LYS A 489 4.37 13.42 -7.78
CA LYS A 489 5.28 14.09 -8.71
C LYS A 489 4.69 14.19 -10.12
N CYS A 490 4.00 13.15 -10.59
CA CYS A 490 3.27 13.18 -11.87
C CYS A 490 2.15 14.23 -11.83
N ILE A 491 1.35 14.28 -10.77
CA ILE A 491 0.28 15.29 -10.62
C ILE A 491 0.88 16.70 -10.61
N ARG A 492 2.00 16.90 -9.91
CA ARG A 492 2.68 18.19 -9.91
C ARG A 492 3.16 18.61 -11.30
N LYS A 493 3.70 17.68 -12.09
CA LYS A 493 4.09 17.95 -13.47
C LYS A 493 2.88 18.31 -14.34
N ILE A 494 1.79 17.55 -14.24
CA ILE A 494 0.51 17.84 -14.93
C ILE A 494 0.04 19.25 -14.62
N GLN A 495 0.10 19.66 -13.35
CA GLN A 495 -0.31 20.99 -12.90
C GLN A 495 0.61 22.09 -13.40
N LYS A 496 1.91 21.92 -13.21
CA LYS A 496 2.94 22.94 -13.48
C LYS A 496 3.08 23.24 -14.98
N GLU A 497 3.05 22.20 -15.80
CA GLU A 497 3.36 22.30 -17.22
C GLU A 497 2.10 22.36 -18.12
N ASN A 498 0.91 22.59 -17.54
CA ASN A 498 -0.36 22.65 -18.26
C ASN A 498 -0.64 21.40 -19.12
N ILE A 499 -0.26 20.23 -18.63
CA ILE A 499 -0.52 18.96 -19.28
C ILE A 499 -1.96 18.55 -18.99
N TYR A 500 -2.72 18.21 -20.04
CA TYR A 500 -4.11 17.74 -19.92
C TYR A 500 -4.21 16.22 -19.96
N SER A 501 -3.30 15.56 -20.67
CA SER A 501 -3.20 14.10 -20.64
C SER A 501 -1.76 13.65 -20.53
N MET A 502 -1.52 12.70 -19.66
CA MET A 502 -0.24 12.03 -19.44
C MET A 502 -0.48 10.54 -19.48
N VAL A 503 0.07 9.85 -20.46
CA VAL A 503 -0.11 8.40 -20.65
C VAL A 503 1.24 7.74 -20.83
N VAL A 504 1.45 6.59 -20.22
CA VAL A 504 2.69 5.84 -20.40
C VAL A 504 2.73 5.21 -21.81
N LYS A 505 3.90 5.24 -22.43
CA LYS A 505 4.13 4.62 -23.73
C LYS A 505 3.94 3.10 -23.68
N SER A 506 3.23 2.52 -24.63
CA SER A 506 3.00 1.07 -24.69
C SER A 506 4.32 0.26 -24.76
N SER A 507 5.35 0.81 -25.43
CA SER A 507 6.68 0.21 -25.46
C SER A 507 7.31 0.09 -24.05
N ARG A 508 7.05 1.04 -23.17
CA ARG A 508 7.59 1.01 -21.79
C ARG A 508 6.85 0.00 -20.91
N VAL A 509 5.56 -0.17 -21.14
CA VAL A 509 4.79 -1.27 -20.52
C VAL A 509 5.38 -2.61 -20.96
N ALA A 510 5.62 -2.79 -22.27
CA ALA A 510 6.20 -4.02 -22.81
C ALA A 510 7.62 -4.29 -22.25
N ASP A 511 8.47 -3.28 -22.15
CA ASP A 511 9.82 -3.41 -21.60
C ASP A 511 9.79 -3.82 -20.11
N PHE A 512 8.89 -3.24 -19.30
CA PHE A 512 8.75 -3.62 -17.90
C PHE A 512 8.25 -5.05 -17.73
N LEU A 513 7.36 -5.52 -18.62
CA LEU A 513 6.90 -6.90 -18.64
C LEU A 513 8.03 -7.87 -19.01
N ALA A 514 8.82 -7.55 -20.04
CA ALA A 514 9.96 -8.35 -20.45
C ALA A 514 11.01 -8.46 -19.32
N TYR A 515 11.29 -7.34 -18.65
CA TYR A 515 12.16 -7.32 -17.47
C TYR A 515 11.62 -8.22 -16.35
N SER A 516 10.33 -8.08 -16.03
CA SER A 516 9.66 -8.86 -14.98
C SER A 516 9.74 -10.36 -15.27
N ASP A 517 9.43 -10.76 -16.50
CA ASP A 517 9.48 -12.17 -16.91
C ASP A 517 10.89 -12.74 -16.84
N ALA A 518 11.91 -11.95 -17.22
CA ALA A 518 13.30 -12.37 -17.09
C ALA A 518 13.74 -12.53 -15.63
N TYR A 519 13.37 -11.57 -14.78
CA TYR A 519 13.71 -11.61 -13.36
C TYR A 519 13.13 -12.84 -12.65
N PHE A 520 11.84 -13.13 -12.85
CA PHE A 520 11.17 -14.19 -12.10
C PHE A 520 11.64 -15.60 -12.45
N LYS A 521 12.26 -15.84 -13.61
CA LYS A 521 12.76 -17.17 -14.02
C LYS A 521 13.65 -17.84 -12.97
N ASN A 522 14.44 -17.06 -12.25
CA ASN A 522 15.39 -17.54 -11.26
C ASN A 522 14.88 -17.47 -9.82
N THR A 523 13.58 -17.25 -9.62
CA THR A 523 12.97 -17.12 -8.30
C THR A 523 12.14 -18.35 -7.93
N VAL A 524 11.94 -18.55 -6.63
CA VAL A 524 11.06 -19.60 -6.09
C VAL A 524 9.59 -19.39 -6.52
N PHE A 525 9.21 -18.20 -6.97
CA PHE A 525 7.85 -17.90 -7.41
C PHE A 525 7.44 -18.66 -8.67
N MET A 526 8.40 -19.21 -9.40
CA MET A 526 8.18 -20.05 -10.58
C MET A 526 8.09 -21.54 -10.26
N ASP A 527 8.18 -21.96 -9.01
CA ASP A 527 7.95 -23.34 -8.62
C ASP A 527 6.50 -23.76 -8.85
N GLU A 528 6.24 -25.05 -8.92
CA GLU A 528 4.91 -25.62 -9.13
C GLU A 528 4.02 -25.49 -7.88
N CYS A 529 3.70 -24.26 -7.49
CA CYS A 529 2.73 -23.96 -6.45
C CYS A 529 1.53 -23.17 -7.00
N LYS A 530 0.35 -23.39 -6.44
CA LYS A 530 -0.84 -22.55 -6.73
C LYS A 530 -0.78 -21.31 -5.85
N SER A 531 -0.32 -20.19 -6.41
CA SER A 531 -0.20 -18.91 -5.72
C SER A 531 -0.99 -17.84 -6.46
N TRP A 532 -1.58 -16.90 -5.70
CA TRP A 532 -2.20 -15.71 -6.28
C TRP A 532 -1.18 -14.73 -6.87
N TYR A 533 0.11 -14.96 -6.64
CA TYR A 533 1.19 -14.18 -7.23
C TYR A 533 1.29 -14.34 -8.74
N ARG A 534 0.71 -15.43 -9.29
CA ARG A 534 0.84 -15.75 -10.71
C ARG A 534 -0.49 -16.19 -11.34
N LYS A 535 -0.59 -15.97 -12.67
CA LYS A 535 -1.63 -16.47 -13.55
C LYS A 535 -0.95 -17.40 -14.56
N GLY A 536 -1.19 -18.71 -14.46
CA GLY A 536 -0.43 -19.69 -15.26
C GLY A 536 1.08 -19.62 -14.93
N ASP A 537 1.89 -19.47 -15.95
CA ASP A 537 3.36 -19.42 -15.85
C ASP A 537 3.92 -17.98 -15.74
N ILE A 538 3.06 -17.00 -15.47
CA ILE A 538 3.46 -15.60 -15.41
C ILE A 538 3.22 -15.07 -13.99
N VAL A 539 4.25 -14.46 -13.40
CA VAL A 539 4.12 -13.74 -12.11
C VAL A 539 3.58 -12.34 -12.38
N THR A 540 2.33 -12.11 -11.98
CA THR A 540 1.63 -10.85 -12.18
C THR A 540 1.41 -10.06 -10.88
N GLY A 541 1.61 -10.68 -9.73
CA GLY A 541 1.34 -10.08 -8.44
C GLY A 541 2.51 -9.33 -7.82
N LEU A 542 3.74 -9.80 -8.03
CA LEU A 542 4.92 -9.33 -7.31
C LEU A 542 5.75 -8.32 -8.09
N TRP A 543 6.39 -7.40 -7.37
CA TRP A 543 7.45 -6.53 -7.89
C TRP A 543 8.68 -7.38 -8.28
N PRO A 544 9.29 -7.12 -9.47
CA PRO A 544 10.46 -7.87 -9.93
C PRO A 544 11.75 -7.35 -9.28
N GLY A 545 11.91 -7.59 -8.00
CA GLY A 545 13.03 -7.11 -7.19
C GLY A 545 12.72 -7.12 -5.69
N SER A 546 13.65 -6.64 -4.89
CA SER A 546 13.45 -6.38 -3.45
C SER A 546 12.65 -5.10 -3.21
N THR A 547 12.23 -4.88 -1.97
CA THR A 547 11.62 -3.60 -1.56
C THR A 547 12.60 -2.43 -1.72
N LEU A 548 13.87 -2.63 -1.41
CA LEU A 548 14.89 -1.59 -1.60
C LEU A 548 15.06 -1.23 -3.09
N HIS A 549 15.11 -2.25 -3.95
CA HIS A 549 15.13 -2.03 -5.41
C HIS A 549 13.89 -1.23 -5.89
N CYS A 550 12.71 -1.53 -5.33
CA CYS A 550 11.49 -0.78 -5.64
C CYS A 550 11.59 0.69 -5.22
N ILE A 551 12.05 0.95 -3.98
CA ILE A 551 12.23 2.31 -3.46
C ILE A 551 13.18 3.12 -4.35
N GLU A 552 14.29 2.51 -4.78
CA GLU A 552 15.27 3.17 -5.64
C GLU A 552 14.70 3.42 -7.04
N ALA A 553 14.04 2.43 -7.64
CA ALA A 553 13.43 2.55 -8.97
C ALA A 553 12.32 3.62 -9.03
N LEU A 554 11.57 3.80 -7.95
CA LEU A 554 10.46 4.74 -7.88
C LEU A 554 10.86 6.12 -7.30
N ARG A 555 12.12 6.33 -6.95
CA ARG A 555 12.59 7.60 -6.35
C ARG A 555 12.29 8.81 -7.23
N SER A 556 12.45 8.67 -8.54
CA SER A 556 12.22 9.75 -9.51
C SER A 556 11.46 9.25 -10.73
N PRO A 557 10.42 9.96 -11.17
CA PRO A 557 9.74 9.63 -12.40
C PRO A 557 10.67 9.72 -13.62
N ARG A 558 10.48 8.77 -14.53
CA ARG A 558 11.15 8.75 -15.85
C ARG A 558 10.22 9.44 -16.86
N TRP A 559 10.40 10.74 -16.98
CA TRP A 559 9.53 11.60 -17.79
C TRP A 559 9.50 11.22 -19.27
N GLU A 560 10.59 10.69 -19.77
CA GLU A 560 10.76 10.19 -21.14
C GLU A 560 9.87 8.96 -21.46
N ASP A 561 9.33 8.29 -20.45
CA ASP A 561 8.50 7.09 -20.62
C ASP A 561 7.03 7.43 -20.88
N PHE A 562 6.66 8.71 -20.83
CA PHE A 562 5.29 9.18 -21.01
C PHE A 562 5.11 9.96 -22.32
N GLU A 563 3.89 9.97 -22.80
CA GLU A 563 3.38 10.87 -23.83
C GLU A 563 2.50 11.93 -23.16
N TYR A 564 2.58 13.16 -23.68
CA TYR A 564 1.89 14.30 -23.10
C TYR A 564 0.97 14.95 -24.13
N GLY A 565 -0.28 15.20 -23.73
CA GLY A 565 -1.23 16.01 -24.47
C GLY A 565 -1.43 17.37 -23.82
N TYR A 566 -1.47 18.41 -24.66
CA TYR A 566 -1.72 19.79 -24.24
C TYR A 566 -3.02 20.27 -24.90
N ALA A 567 -3.71 21.24 -24.28
CA ALA A 567 -5.02 21.71 -24.78
C ALA A 567 -4.95 22.38 -26.15
N GLU A 568 -3.82 23.00 -26.48
CA GLU A 568 -3.58 23.73 -27.73
C GLU A 568 -2.15 23.45 -28.19
N GLU A 569 -1.79 23.87 -29.41
CA GLU A 569 -0.39 23.94 -29.86
C GLU A 569 0.37 24.98 -29.03
N VAL A 570 0.71 24.62 -27.81
CA VAL A 570 1.42 25.48 -26.87
C VAL A 570 2.91 25.29 -27.04
N ASN A 571 3.63 26.40 -27.00
CA ASN A 571 5.09 26.32 -26.86
C ASN A 571 5.43 25.50 -25.61
N GLN A 572 6.13 24.38 -25.78
CA GLN A 572 6.45 23.47 -24.68
C GLN A 572 7.29 24.11 -23.57
N MET A 573 7.85 25.30 -23.80
CA MET A 573 8.55 26.10 -22.78
C MET A 573 7.63 27.09 -22.05
N ALA A 574 6.33 27.11 -22.37
CA ALA A 574 5.34 28.01 -21.73
C ALA A 574 5.24 27.82 -20.21
N TRP A 575 5.62 26.67 -19.67
CA TRP A 575 5.71 26.40 -18.23
C TRP A 575 6.70 27.30 -17.47
N LEU A 576 7.64 27.95 -18.19
CA LEU A 576 8.51 28.95 -17.59
C LEU A 576 7.73 30.20 -17.11
N GLY A 577 6.49 30.38 -17.58
CA GLY A 577 5.61 31.44 -17.14
C GLY A 577 6.07 32.84 -17.57
N ASN A 578 5.88 33.81 -16.69
CA ASN A 578 6.19 35.23 -16.94
C ASN A 578 7.57 35.65 -16.42
N GLY A 579 8.41 34.73 -16.01
CA GLY A 579 9.76 35.01 -15.48
C GLY A 579 9.81 35.31 -13.97
N TRP A 580 8.68 35.31 -13.27
CA TRP A 580 8.63 35.51 -11.83
C TRP A 580 8.57 34.19 -11.07
N SER A 581 9.14 34.17 -9.84
CA SER A 581 8.95 33.07 -8.91
C SER A 581 7.82 33.36 -7.91
N THR A 582 7.20 32.30 -7.38
CA THR A 582 6.18 32.40 -6.33
C THR A 582 6.72 33.14 -5.10
N ASN A 583 7.97 32.88 -4.70
CA ASN A 583 8.59 33.52 -3.54
C ASN A 583 8.69 35.05 -3.71
N GLN A 584 8.99 35.52 -4.93
CA GLN A 584 9.04 36.95 -5.21
C GLN A 584 7.66 37.60 -5.13
N LEU A 585 6.61 36.96 -5.68
CA LEU A 585 5.27 37.53 -5.68
C LEU A 585 4.58 37.47 -4.31
N GLU A 586 4.85 36.42 -3.53
CA GLU A 586 4.21 36.22 -2.22
C GLU A 586 5.03 36.82 -1.06
N GLY A 587 6.15 37.50 -1.36
CA GLY A 587 6.99 38.11 -0.33
C GLY A 587 7.65 37.10 0.61
N ARG A 588 7.90 35.88 0.11
CA ARG A 588 8.58 34.83 0.87
C ARG A 588 10.09 35.06 0.90
N ASP A 589 10.80 34.16 1.61
CA ASP A 589 12.24 34.20 1.67
C ASP A 589 12.86 34.10 0.27
N LEU A 590 13.61 35.15 -0.11
CA LEU A 590 14.28 35.25 -1.40
C LEU A 590 15.66 34.56 -1.42
N ALA A 591 16.13 34.12 -0.26
CA ALA A 591 17.41 33.43 -0.09
C ALA A 591 17.24 31.98 0.42
N PHE A 592 16.03 31.40 0.27
CA PHE A 592 15.68 30.07 0.77
C PHE A 592 16.68 28.97 0.36
N TYR A 593 17.32 29.12 -0.78
CA TYR A 593 18.32 28.17 -1.29
C TYR A 593 19.60 28.10 -0.44
N LEU A 594 19.79 29.01 0.50
CA LEU A 594 20.88 28.97 1.48
C LEU A 594 20.54 28.12 2.72
N MET A 595 19.29 27.72 2.88
CA MET A 595 18.88 26.84 3.98
C MET A 595 19.45 25.43 3.79
N PRO A 596 19.93 24.74 4.85
CA PRO A 596 20.59 23.44 4.75
C PRO A 596 19.79 22.38 4.00
N GLN A 597 18.46 22.36 4.18
CA GLN A 597 17.57 21.40 3.51
C GLN A 597 17.53 21.57 1.97
N PHE A 598 17.97 22.71 1.42
CA PHE A 598 18.02 22.97 -0.02
C PHE A 598 19.43 22.87 -0.60
N GLN A 599 20.46 22.77 0.25
CA GLN A 599 21.86 22.75 -0.20
C GLN A 599 22.33 21.37 -0.66
N GLN A 600 21.59 20.32 -0.32
CA GLN A 600 22.00 18.97 -0.63
C GLN A 600 20.90 18.21 -1.36
N VAL A 601 21.24 17.64 -2.49
CA VAL A 601 20.43 16.64 -3.18
C VAL A 601 21.29 15.40 -3.34
N PRO A 602 21.43 14.59 -2.27
CA PRO A 602 22.15 13.34 -2.41
C PRO A 602 21.40 12.43 -3.38
N VAL A 603 22.10 11.94 -4.37
CA VAL A 603 21.53 11.02 -5.35
C VAL A 603 21.20 9.71 -4.66
N SER A 604 22.15 9.16 -3.92
CA SER A 604 21.98 8.00 -3.02
C SER A 604 23.13 8.02 -1.99
N PRO A 605 22.91 7.55 -0.76
CA PRO A 605 24.00 7.28 0.16
C PRO A 605 24.95 6.26 -0.46
N LEU A 606 26.25 6.48 -0.36
CA LEU A 606 27.22 5.44 -0.68
C LEU A 606 27.24 4.40 0.45
N PRO A 607 27.53 3.13 0.17
CA PRO A 607 27.52 2.07 1.16
C PRO A 607 28.45 2.34 2.37
N GLU A 608 29.56 3.05 2.13
CA GLU A 608 30.54 3.42 3.15
C GLU A 608 30.16 4.66 3.99
N ASP A 609 29.07 5.34 3.63
CA ASP A 609 28.68 6.58 4.33
C ASP A 609 27.85 6.31 5.59
N ASN A 610 27.45 5.07 5.88
CA ASN A 610 26.66 4.64 7.06
C ASN A 610 25.52 5.60 7.43
N GLY A 611 24.91 6.25 6.43
CA GLY A 611 23.88 7.26 6.63
C GLY A 611 24.39 8.66 7.01
N GLU A 612 25.69 8.84 7.24
CA GLU A 612 26.31 10.15 7.40
C GLU A 612 26.76 10.71 6.05
N PHE A 613 26.15 11.81 5.62
CA PHE A 613 26.59 12.53 4.42
C PHE A 613 27.90 13.28 4.73
N LYS A 614 29.02 12.66 4.38
CA LYS A 614 30.30 13.39 4.37
C LYS A 614 30.39 14.21 3.08
N ILE A 615 30.42 15.53 3.21
CA ILE A 615 30.80 16.38 2.09
C ILE A 615 32.24 16.01 1.75
N ARG A 616 32.45 15.28 0.65
CA ARG A 616 33.78 15.07 0.11
C ARG A 616 34.23 16.43 -0.44
N ALA A 617 35.12 17.09 0.27
CA ALA A 617 35.84 18.22 -0.32
C ALA A 617 36.50 17.68 -1.61
N TRP A 618 36.21 18.32 -2.74
CA TRP A 618 36.94 18.06 -3.96
C TRP A 618 38.39 18.40 -3.63
N SER A 619 39.22 17.37 -3.43
CA SER A 619 40.66 17.59 -3.36
C SER A 619 41.11 18.14 -4.70
N GLN A 620 41.65 19.32 -4.68
CA GLN A 620 42.25 20.04 -5.80
C GLN A 620 43.27 19.18 -6.52
#